data_7fa6d6da1173aed2edf725fdc304b5a9
#
_entry.id   7fa6d6da1173aed2edf725fdc304b5a9
#
_cell.length_a   1.000
_cell.length_b   1.000
_cell.length_c   1.000
_cell.angle_alpha   90.00
_cell.angle_beta   90.00
_cell.angle_gamma   90.00
#
_symmetry.space_group_name_H-M   'P 1'
#
loop_
_entity.id
_entity.type
_entity.pdbx_description
1 polymer ?
#
loop_
_entity_poly.entity_id
_entity_poly.type
_entity_poly.pdbx_seq_one_letter_code
_entity_poly.pdbx_strand_id
1 'polypeptide(L)'
;MIELVEMEIRELLNEYDFPGDDTPIIVGSALKALEGDTSEIGVDSVKKLVETLDTYVPEPERAVDLPFLMPIEDVFTISGRGTVVTGRIERGIVNTGDPLEIVGISEATTDTTCTGVEMFRKSLDEGRAGENCGVLLRGIERSAVERGQVLAKPKSINPHTEFEAEIYVLSKDEGGRHTPFFSNYRPQFYFRTVSYTHLRAHET
;
A
#
# COMPACT_ATOMS: atom_id res chain seq x y z
N MET A 1 24.21 -24.21 13.72
CA MET A 1 24.17 -22.91 12.99
C MET A 1 22.72 -22.54 12.63
N ILE A 2 21.92 -23.41 12.02
CA ILE A 2 20.49 -23.13 11.70
C ILE A 2 19.69 -22.86 12.98
N GLU A 3 19.84 -23.71 14.00
CA GLU A 3 19.15 -23.54 15.29
C GLU A 3 19.48 -22.19 15.99
N LEU A 4 20.72 -21.72 15.85
CA LEU A 4 21.12 -20.41 16.39
C LEU A 4 20.41 -19.28 15.63
N VAL A 5 20.36 -19.35 14.30
CA VAL A 5 19.65 -18.38 13.47
C VAL A 5 18.15 -18.38 13.78
N GLU A 6 17.55 -19.56 13.98
CA GLU A 6 16.14 -19.67 14.38
C GLU A 6 15.89 -18.98 15.71
N MET A 7 16.77 -19.17 16.68
CA MET A 7 16.68 -18.54 18.00
C MET A 7 16.78 -17.02 17.92
N GLU A 8 17.73 -16.50 17.14
CA GLU A 8 17.90 -15.05 16.91
C GLU A 8 16.66 -14.44 16.19
N ILE A 9 16.08 -15.15 15.22
CA ILE A 9 14.86 -14.69 14.56
C ILE A 9 13.67 -14.63 15.54
N ARG A 10 13.51 -15.63 16.42
CA ARG A 10 12.45 -15.63 17.43
C ARG A 10 12.63 -14.51 18.45
N GLU A 11 13.85 -14.26 18.90
CA GLU A 11 14.16 -13.13 19.77
C GLU A 11 13.80 -11.80 19.11
N LEU A 12 14.18 -11.62 17.83
CA LEU A 12 13.87 -10.41 17.07
C LEU A 12 12.35 -10.23 16.89
N LEU A 13 11.60 -11.29 16.58
CA LEU A 13 10.14 -11.23 16.47
C LEU A 13 9.51 -10.79 17.79
N ASN A 14 9.96 -11.34 18.93
CA ASN A 14 9.47 -10.98 20.24
C ASN A 14 9.82 -9.54 20.61
N GLU A 15 10.99 -9.03 20.21
CA GLU A 15 11.38 -7.62 20.40
C GLU A 15 10.43 -6.65 19.70
N TYR A 16 9.87 -7.05 18.56
CA TYR A 16 8.91 -6.24 17.78
C TYR A 16 7.44 -6.62 18.03
N ASP A 17 7.14 -7.24 19.16
CA ASP A 17 5.77 -7.64 19.58
C ASP A 17 5.08 -8.63 18.61
N PHE A 18 5.85 -9.40 17.85
CA PHE A 18 5.32 -10.54 17.11
C PHE A 18 5.45 -11.84 17.93
N PRO A 19 4.57 -12.83 17.73
CA PRO A 19 4.61 -14.10 18.46
C PRO A 19 5.76 -14.98 18.00
N GLY A 20 7.01 -14.65 18.38
CA GLY A 20 8.22 -15.30 17.92
C GLY A 20 8.27 -16.79 18.24
N ASP A 21 7.75 -17.20 19.40
CA ASP A 21 7.75 -18.62 19.82
C ASP A 21 6.75 -19.46 19.00
N ASP A 22 5.61 -18.86 18.61
CA ASP A 22 4.53 -19.54 17.87
C ASP A 22 4.67 -19.40 16.35
N THR A 23 5.51 -18.48 15.87
CA THR A 23 5.69 -18.25 14.43
C THR A 23 6.38 -19.45 13.77
N PRO A 24 5.75 -20.10 12.75
CA PRO A 24 6.36 -21.19 12.03
C PRO A 24 7.62 -20.77 11.28
N ILE A 25 8.71 -21.48 11.47
CA ILE A 25 9.96 -21.30 10.72
C ILE A 25 10.15 -22.50 9.82
N ILE A 26 10.29 -22.26 8.52
CA ILE A 26 10.46 -23.31 7.51
C ILE A 26 11.91 -23.26 7.00
N VAL A 27 12.66 -24.32 7.26
CA VAL A 27 14.02 -24.46 6.77
C VAL A 27 13.99 -25.15 5.41
N GLY A 28 14.61 -24.51 4.40
CA GLY A 28 14.63 -25.05 3.05
C GLY A 28 15.75 -24.49 2.18
N SER A 29 15.93 -25.05 1.00
CA SER A 29 16.87 -24.63 -0.03
C SER A 29 16.12 -24.39 -1.34
N ALA A 30 15.98 -23.13 -1.74
CA ALA A 30 15.36 -22.77 -3.01
C ALA A 30 16.11 -23.38 -4.21
N LEU A 31 17.45 -23.48 -4.17
CA LEU A 31 18.24 -24.10 -5.22
C LEU A 31 17.89 -25.59 -5.38
N LYS A 32 17.87 -26.35 -4.29
CA LYS A 32 17.49 -27.75 -4.33
C LYS A 32 16.07 -27.97 -4.83
N ALA A 33 15.14 -27.12 -4.41
CA ALA A 33 13.78 -27.16 -4.90
C ALA A 33 13.70 -26.90 -6.42
N LEU A 34 14.47 -25.95 -6.93
CA LEU A 34 14.55 -25.62 -8.36
C LEU A 34 15.16 -26.78 -9.17
N GLU A 35 16.13 -27.49 -8.61
CA GLU A 35 16.73 -28.69 -9.20
C GLU A 35 15.82 -29.93 -9.11
N GLY A 36 14.67 -29.83 -8.47
CA GLY A 36 13.71 -30.95 -8.32
C GLY A 36 14.08 -31.94 -7.22
N ASP A 37 14.97 -31.58 -6.30
CA ASP A 37 15.33 -32.40 -5.14
C ASP A 37 14.11 -32.57 -4.23
N THR A 38 13.67 -33.81 -4.03
CA THR A 38 12.52 -34.18 -3.18
C THR A 38 12.89 -34.41 -1.72
N SER A 39 14.10 -34.03 -1.31
CA SER A 39 14.49 -34.08 0.10
C SER A 39 13.65 -33.11 0.95
N GLU A 40 13.68 -33.30 2.25
CA GLU A 40 12.94 -32.50 3.23
C GLU A 40 13.20 -30.98 3.13
N ILE A 41 14.43 -30.59 2.69
CA ILE A 41 14.82 -29.21 2.48
C ILE A 41 14.68 -28.73 1.02
N GLY A 42 14.25 -29.58 0.10
CA GLY A 42 14.04 -29.30 -1.32
C GLY A 42 12.59 -28.86 -1.63
N VAL A 43 11.98 -29.52 -2.59
CA VAL A 43 10.59 -29.25 -3.05
C VAL A 43 9.58 -29.30 -1.91
N ASP A 44 9.75 -30.23 -0.97
CA ASP A 44 8.80 -30.40 0.13
C ASP A 44 8.83 -29.22 1.12
N SER A 45 10.00 -28.61 1.34
CA SER A 45 10.07 -27.40 2.17
C SER A 45 9.32 -26.21 1.54
N VAL A 46 9.38 -26.07 0.22
CA VAL A 46 8.65 -25.01 -0.49
C VAL A 46 7.14 -25.23 -0.44
N LYS A 47 6.68 -26.48 -0.62
CA LYS A 47 5.27 -26.83 -0.46
C LYS A 47 4.76 -26.51 0.95
N LYS A 48 5.54 -26.96 1.97
CA LYS A 48 5.22 -26.66 3.37
C LYS A 48 5.17 -25.17 3.65
N LEU A 49 6.07 -24.37 3.04
CA LEU A 49 6.03 -22.92 3.17
C LEU A 49 4.71 -22.34 2.63
N VAL A 50 4.28 -22.74 1.43
CA VAL A 50 3.02 -22.29 0.83
C VAL A 50 1.82 -22.70 1.68
N GLU A 51 1.77 -23.94 2.12
CA GLU A 51 0.70 -24.43 3.01
C GLU A 51 0.67 -23.68 4.34
N THR A 52 1.85 -23.35 4.88
CA THR A 52 1.94 -22.57 6.12
C THR A 52 1.48 -21.13 5.93
N LEU A 53 1.79 -20.49 4.80
CA LEU A 53 1.26 -19.18 4.47
C LEU A 53 -0.27 -19.18 4.41
N ASP A 54 -0.86 -20.18 3.78
CA ASP A 54 -2.32 -20.28 3.64
C ASP A 54 -3.04 -20.57 4.98
N THR A 55 -2.38 -21.25 5.91
CA THR A 55 -3.00 -21.69 7.17
C THR A 55 -2.68 -20.80 8.37
N TYR A 56 -1.49 -20.22 8.41
CA TYR A 56 -1.00 -19.43 9.55
C TYR A 56 -1.28 -17.95 9.41
N VAL A 57 -1.14 -17.37 8.21
CA VAL A 57 -1.35 -15.94 8.01
C VAL A 57 -2.85 -15.63 8.02
N PRO A 58 -3.35 -14.82 8.97
CA PRO A 58 -4.76 -14.48 9.02
C PRO A 58 -5.15 -13.60 7.83
N GLU A 59 -6.35 -13.79 7.31
CA GLU A 59 -6.89 -12.88 6.31
C GLU A 59 -7.11 -11.50 6.96
N PRO A 60 -6.54 -10.41 6.39
CA PRO A 60 -6.69 -9.09 6.98
C PRO A 60 -8.13 -8.58 6.88
N GLU A 61 -8.59 -7.90 7.93
CA GLU A 61 -9.85 -7.17 7.88
C GLU A 61 -9.78 -6.07 6.83
N ARG A 62 -10.68 -6.12 5.85
CA ARG A 62 -10.74 -5.13 4.77
C ARG A 62 -11.88 -4.15 5.02
N ALA A 63 -11.59 -2.87 4.95
CA ALA A 63 -12.58 -1.80 5.17
C ALA A 63 -13.52 -1.64 3.94
N VAL A 64 -14.23 -2.70 3.55
CA VAL A 64 -15.09 -2.73 2.35
C VAL A 64 -16.40 -1.95 2.50
N ASP A 65 -16.88 -1.78 3.73
CA ASP A 65 -18.15 -1.10 4.03
C ASP A 65 -18.03 0.45 4.04
N LEU A 66 -16.81 0.97 3.95
CA LEU A 66 -16.56 2.42 3.88
C LEU A 66 -16.67 2.95 2.44
N PRO A 67 -16.89 4.25 2.25
CA PRO A 67 -16.84 4.85 0.92
C PRO A 67 -15.51 4.59 0.22
N PHE A 68 -15.55 4.25 -1.07
CA PHE A 68 -14.36 3.97 -1.88
C PHE A 68 -13.33 5.09 -1.82
N LEU A 69 -12.06 4.70 -1.67
CA LEU A 69 -10.93 5.60 -1.69
C LEU A 69 -9.68 4.86 -2.17
N MET A 70 -9.01 5.42 -3.18
CA MET A 70 -7.76 4.90 -3.75
C MET A 70 -6.80 6.05 -4.03
N PRO A 71 -5.66 6.15 -3.31
CA PRO A 71 -4.58 7.08 -3.67
C PRO A 71 -3.99 6.71 -5.03
N ILE A 72 -3.77 7.71 -5.87
CA ILE A 72 -3.22 7.52 -7.21
C ILE A 72 -1.70 7.42 -7.12
N GLU A 73 -1.16 6.28 -7.51
CA GLU A 73 0.28 5.98 -7.52
C GLU A 73 0.91 6.24 -8.88
N ASP A 74 0.19 5.89 -9.96
CA ASP A 74 0.66 6.14 -11.32
C ASP A 74 -0.51 6.39 -12.28
N VAL A 75 -0.21 7.00 -13.44
CA VAL A 75 -1.19 7.37 -14.45
C VAL A 75 -0.70 6.96 -15.84
N PHE A 76 -1.46 6.13 -16.51
CA PHE A 76 -1.16 5.61 -17.83
C PHE A 76 -2.22 5.99 -18.86
N THR A 77 -1.86 5.96 -20.12
CA THR A 77 -2.80 6.01 -21.23
C THR A 77 -2.78 4.69 -21.97
N ILE A 78 -3.93 4.08 -22.13
CA ILE A 78 -4.07 2.87 -22.95
C ILE A 78 -4.75 3.29 -24.26
N SER A 79 -4.06 3.03 -25.38
CA SER A 79 -4.59 3.35 -26.71
C SER A 79 -5.96 2.69 -26.94
N GLY A 80 -6.95 3.49 -27.30
CA GLY A 80 -8.34 3.04 -27.53
C GLY A 80 -9.18 2.80 -26.28
N ARG A 81 -8.61 2.92 -25.05
CA ARG A 81 -9.35 2.71 -23.78
C ARG A 81 -9.37 3.93 -22.87
N GLY A 82 -8.42 4.85 -23.01
CA GLY A 82 -8.37 6.09 -22.24
C GLY A 82 -7.32 6.09 -21.13
N THR A 83 -7.56 6.92 -20.13
CA THR A 83 -6.67 7.09 -18.98
C THR A 83 -6.95 6.03 -17.91
N VAL A 84 -5.88 5.43 -17.41
CA VAL A 84 -5.90 4.45 -16.32
C VAL A 84 -5.08 5.01 -15.17
N VAL A 85 -5.63 4.99 -13.99
CA VAL A 85 -4.92 5.30 -12.75
C VAL A 85 -4.70 4.01 -11.96
N THR A 86 -3.53 3.87 -11.37
CA THR A 86 -3.23 2.72 -10.51
C THR A 86 -3.02 3.13 -9.08
N GLY A 87 -3.32 2.24 -8.18
CA GLY A 87 -3.12 2.42 -6.75
C GLY A 87 -3.70 1.28 -5.94
N ARG A 88 -3.39 1.28 -4.66
CA ARG A 88 -4.01 0.37 -3.71
C ARG A 88 -5.31 0.98 -3.19
N ILE A 89 -6.40 0.25 -3.28
CA ILE A 89 -7.67 0.64 -2.67
C ILE A 89 -7.50 0.59 -1.15
N GLU A 90 -7.59 1.72 -0.47
CA GLU A 90 -7.48 1.80 1.00
C GLU A 90 -8.77 1.34 1.67
N ARG A 91 -9.92 1.69 1.08
CA ARG A 91 -11.24 1.35 1.63
C ARG A 91 -12.31 1.33 0.55
N GLY A 92 -13.40 0.64 0.85
CA GLY A 92 -14.57 0.54 -0.01
C GLY A 92 -14.38 -0.43 -1.17
N ILE A 93 -15.35 -0.35 -2.07
CA ILE A 93 -15.42 -1.12 -3.30
C ILE A 93 -15.67 -0.16 -4.46
N VAL A 94 -15.10 -0.43 -5.61
CA VAL A 94 -15.37 0.25 -6.87
C VAL A 94 -15.84 -0.75 -7.91
N ASN A 95 -16.94 -0.44 -8.58
CA ASN A 95 -17.51 -1.24 -9.66
C ASN A 95 -17.38 -0.52 -11.00
N THR A 96 -17.38 -1.28 -12.06
CA THR A 96 -17.53 -0.71 -13.40
C THR A 96 -18.88 0.00 -13.51
N GLY A 97 -18.86 1.28 -13.90
CA GLY A 97 -20.05 2.14 -13.98
C GLY A 97 -20.20 3.11 -12.81
N ASP A 98 -19.44 2.94 -11.73
CA ASP A 98 -19.55 3.83 -10.57
C ASP A 98 -19.07 5.25 -10.90
N PRO A 99 -19.82 6.28 -10.42
CA PRO A 99 -19.34 7.65 -10.46
C PRO A 99 -18.21 7.84 -9.45
N LEU A 100 -17.18 8.53 -9.86
CA LEU A 100 -15.97 8.80 -9.07
C LEU A 100 -15.58 10.27 -9.18
N GLU A 101 -14.80 10.75 -8.22
CA GLU A 101 -14.15 12.06 -8.28
C GLU A 101 -12.66 11.94 -7.99
N ILE A 102 -11.88 12.80 -8.62
CA ILE A 102 -10.45 12.97 -8.39
C ILE A 102 -10.28 14.20 -7.51
N VAL A 103 -9.65 14.03 -6.36
CA VAL A 103 -9.52 15.05 -5.31
C VAL A 103 -8.05 15.25 -4.93
N GLY A 104 -7.68 16.48 -4.58
CA GLY A 104 -6.37 16.84 -4.02
C GLY A 104 -5.43 17.46 -5.05
N ILE A 105 -4.36 18.10 -4.54
CA ILE A 105 -3.37 18.90 -5.29
C ILE A 105 -3.98 20.13 -5.96
N SER A 106 -5.05 19.96 -6.70
CA SER A 106 -5.83 21.05 -7.32
C SER A 106 -6.98 21.48 -6.41
N GLU A 107 -7.35 22.76 -6.44
CA GLU A 107 -8.53 23.28 -5.73
C GLU A 107 -9.84 22.71 -6.30
N ALA A 108 -9.86 22.38 -7.58
CA ALA A 108 -11.01 21.83 -8.26
C ALA A 108 -11.02 20.30 -8.21
N THR A 109 -12.13 19.71 -7.85
CA THR A 109 -12.40 18.29 -8.02
C THR A 109 -12.79 17.99 -9.46
N THR A 110 -12.43 16.82 -9.96
CA THR A 110 -12.79 16.39 -11.32
C THR A 110 -13.66 15.15 -11.26
N ASP A 111 -14.88 15.27 -11.77
CA ASP A 111 -15.82 14.15 -11.84
C ASP A 111 -15.48 13.21 -12.99
N THR A 112 -15.62 11.92 -12.76
CA THR A 112 -15.41 10.87 -13.76
C THR A 112 -16.27 9.63 -13.47
N THR A 113 -16.11 8.61 -14.29
CA THR A 113 -16.80 7.32 -14.11
C THR A 113 -15.78 6.20 -14.30
N CYS A 114 -15.83 5.19 -13.45
CA CYS A 114 -15.09 3.94 -13.65
C CYS A 114 -15.62 3.21 -14.89
N THR A 115 -14.79 3.00 -15.89
CA THR A 115 -15.18 2.24 -17.09
C THR A 115 -14.61 0.82 -17.10
N GLY A 116 -13.79 0.48 -16.13
CA GLY A 116 -13.25 -0.86 -15.94
C GLY A 116 -12.24 -0.90 -14.80
N VAL A 117 -12.09 -2.06 -14.22
CA VAL A 117 -11.10 -2.38 -13.20
C VAL A 117 -10.19 -3.49 -13.72
N GLU A 118 -8.89 -3.36 -13.56
CA GLU A 118 -7.92 -4.35 -14.00
C GLU A 118 -6.91 -4.67 -12.91
N MET A 119 -6.58 -5.94 -12.77
CA MET A 119 -5.52 -6.43 -11.91
C MET A 119 -4.79 -7.59 -12.61
N PHE A 120 -3.44 -7.55 -12.63
CA PHE A 120 -2.61 -8.56 -13.30
C PHE A 120 -3.02 -8.84 -14.77
N ARG A 121 -3.36 -7.79 -15.53
CA ARG A 121 -3.84 -7.88 -16.93
C ARG A 121 -5.15 -8.64 -17.11
N LYS A 122 -5.93 -8.76 -16.05
CA LYS A 122 -7.28 -9.34 -16.09
C LYS A 122 -8.29 -8.25 -15.74
N SER A 123 -9.36 -8.16 -16.53
CA SER A 123 -10.49 -7.30 -16.20
C SER A 123 -11.28 -7.93 -15.05
N LEU A 124 -11.67 -7.09 -14.11
CA LEU A 124 -12.50 -7.43 -12.95
C LEU A 124 -13.81 -6.67 -13.03
N ASP A 125 -14.86 -7.23 -12.45
CA ASP A 125 -16.15 -6.54 -12.32
C ASP A 125 -16.09 -5.46 -11.23
N GLU A 126 -15.30 -5.70 -10.19
CA GLU A 126 -15.10 -4.80 -9.06
C GLU A 126 -13.65 -4.84 -8.55
N GLY A 127 -13.26 -3.78 -7.81
CA GLY A 127 -12.04 -3.72 -7.00
C GLY A 127 -12.38 -3.46 -5.54
N ARG A 128 -11.70 -4.12 -4.61
CA ARG A 128 -11.98 -4.09 -3.16
C ARG A 128 -10.82 -3.53 -2.35
N ALA A 129 -11.12 -3.00 -1.18
CA ALA A 129 -10.12 -2.56 -0.19
C ALA A 129 -9.00 -3.61 -0.01
N GLY A 130 -7.75 -3.14 -0.03
CA GLY A 130 -6.54 -3.97 0.06
C GLY A 130 -5.97 -4.41 -1.28
N GLU A 131 -6.71 -4.28 -2.38
CA GLU A 131 -6.26 -4.67 -3.71
C GLU A 131 -5.50 -3.54 -4.40
N ASN A 132 -4.44 -3.88 -5.12
CA ASN A 132 -3.73 -2.96 -6.00
C ASN A 132 -4.22 -3.18 -7.44
N CYS A 133 -4.90 -2.20 -7.99
CA CYS A 133 -5.53 -2.32 -9.29
C CYS A 133 -5.39 -1.06 -10.15
N GLY A 134 -5.69 -1.21 -11.44
CA GLY A 134 -5.86 -0.11 -12.37
C GLY A 134 -7.34 0.18 -12.58
N VAL A 135 -7.73 1.45 -12.46
CA VAL A 135 -9.09 1.93 -12.70
C VAL A 135 -9.09 2.77 -13.98
N LEU A 136 -9.90 2.36 -14.95
CA LEU A 136 -10.09 3.10 -16.20
C LEU A 136 -11.10 4.23 -15.98
N LEU A 137 -10.73 5.43 -16.43
CA LEU A 137 -11.51 6.64 -16.22
C LEU A 137 -12.12 7.15 -17.54
N ARG A 138 -13.38 7.55 -17.47
CA ARG A 138 -14.11 8.11 -18.60
C ARG A 138 -13.80 9.60 -18.78
N GLY A 139 -13.41 9.99 -20.00
CA GLY A 139 -13.34 11.40 -20.39
C GLY A 139 -12.25 12.21 -19.70
N ILE A 140 -11.27 11.54 -19.09
CA ILE A 140 -10.15 12.17 -18.39
C ILE A 140 -8.90 12.07 -19.25
N GLU A 141 -8.26 13.20 -19.51
CA GLU A 141 -6.94 13.22 -20.14
C GLU A 141 -5.86 12.93 -19.11
N ARG A 142 -4.77 12.26 -19.54
CA ARG A 142 -3.66 11.93 -18.62
C ARG A 142 -3.09 13.17 -17.93
N SER A 143 -3.05 14.31 -18.62
CA SER A 143 -2.54 15.59 -18.11
C SER A 143 -3.40 16.21 -17.00
N ALA A 144 -4.64 15.75 -16.85
CA ALA A 144 -5.58 16.22 -15.84
C ALA A 144 -5.50 15.42 -14.51
N VAL A 145 -4.64 14.41 -14.46
CA VAL A 145 -4.47 13.55 -13.28
C VAL A 145 -3.00 13.45 -12.92
N GLU A 146 -2.71 13.58 -11.65
CA GLU A 146 -1.35 13.51 -11.11
C GLU A 146 -1.24 12.49 -9.99
N ARG A 147 -0.05 11.88 -9.85
CA ARG A 147 0.30 11.08 -8.69
C ARG A 147 0.14 11.92 -7.42
N GLY A 148 -0.47 11.34 -6.40
CA GLY A 148 -0.73 12.00 -5.12
C GLY A 148 -2.16 12.54 -4.97
N GLN A 149 -2.90 12.65 -6.07
CA GLN A 149 -4.34 12.82 -5.99
C GLN A 149 -5.01 11.53 -5.50
N VAL A 150 -6.27 11.63 -5.14
CA VAL A 150 -7.06 10.52 -4.63
C VAL A 150 -8.29 10.34 -5.49
N LEU A 151 -8.51 9.11 -5.93
CA LEU A 151 -9.76 8.70 -6.57
C LEU A 151 -10.73 8.24 -5.47
N ALA A 152 -11.91 8.83 -5.42
CA ALA A 152 -12.87 8.60 -4.33
C ALA A 152 -14.30 8.53 -4.81
N LYS A 153 -15.20 8.03 -3.96
CA LYS A 153 -16.64 8.15 -4.14
C LYS A 153 -17.00 9.63 -4.05
N PRO A 154 -17.88 10.16 -4.95
CA PRO A 154 -18.22 11.57 -4.97
C PRO A 154 -18.67 12.11 -3.61
N LYS A 155 -18.11 13.26 -3.22
CA LYS A 155 -18.42 13.98 -1.97
C LYS A 155 -18.13 13.18 -0.68
N SER A 156 -17.28 12.16 -0.74
CA SER A 156 -16.94 11.35 0.43
C SER A 156 -15.73 11.86 1.20
N ILE A 157 -14.90 12.70 0.57
CA ILE A 157 -13.71 13.32 1.16
C ILE A 157 -13.56 14.76 0.68
N ASN A 158 -12.85 15.57 1.47
CA ASN A 158 -12.42 16.92 1.09
C ASN A 158 -10.90 17.03 1.29
N PRO A 159 -10.18 17.78 0.44
CA PRO A 159 -8.78 18.10 0.68
C PRO A 159 -8.69 19.08 1.86
N HIS A 160 -7.63 18.95 2.64
CA HIS A 160 -7.33 19.84 3.77
C HIS A 160 -5.97 20.52 3.52
N THR A 161 -5.91 21.84 3.75
CA THR A 161 -4.68 22.63 3.68
C THR A 161 -4.03 22.85 5.03
N GLU A 162 -4.83 22.71 6.09
CA GLU A 162 -4.40 22.86 7.49
C GLU A 162 -4.77 21.60 8.25
N PHE A 163 -3.88 21.11 9.08
CA PHE A 163 -4.08 19.93 9.89
C PHE A 163 -3.20 19.97 11.13
N GLU A 164 -3.60 19.28 12.16
CA GLU A 164 -2.82 18.99 13.35
C GLU A 164 -2.31 17.54 13.29
N ALA A 165 -1.09 17.32 13.76
CA ALA A 165 -0.48 15.99 13.76
C ALA A 165 0.26 15.74 15.06
N GLU A 166 0.07 14.57 15.63
CA GLU A 166 0.93 14.03 16.66
C GLU A 166 2.16 13.40 16.01
N ILE A 167 3.34 13.80 16.48
CA ILE A 167 4.61 13.40 15.86
C ILE A 167 5.39 12.54 16.84
N TYR A 168 5.74 11.33 16.43
CA TYR A 168 6.73 10.51 17.10
C TYR A 168 8.11 10.75 16.48
N VAL A 169 9.06 11.22 17.27
CA VAL A 169 10.43 11.48 16.82
C VAL A 169 11.32 10.31 17.24
N LEU A 170 11.80 9.55 16.26
CA LEU A 170 12.71 8.44 16.51
C LEU A 170 13.96 8.90 17.26
N SER A 171 14.30 8.22 18.34
CA SER A 171 15.53 8.43 19.08
C SER A 171 16.76 7.97 18.29
N LYS A 172 17.95 8.32 18.77
CA LYS A 172 19.20 7.87 18.15
C LYS A 172 19.34 6.34 18.14
N ASP A 173 18.91 5.68 19.20
CA ASP A 173 19.02 4.23 19.36
C ASP A 173 18.05 3.47 18.44
N GLU A 174 16.96 4.11 18.05
CA GLU A 174 16.01 3.62 17.04
C GLU A 174 16.45 3.95 15.59
N GLY A 175 17.67 4.40 15.39
CA GLY A 175 18.17 4.82 14.08
C GLY A 175 17.71 6.20 13.63
N GLY A 176 17.12 6.95 14.54
CA GLY A 176 16.63 8.29 14.29
C GLY A 176 17.73 9.36 14.30
N ARG A 177 17.28 10.60 14.24
CA ARG A 177 18.15 11.76 14.17
C ARG A 177 18.82 12.03 15.53
N HIS A 178 20.11 12.32 15.54
CA HIS A 178 20.91 12.64 16.74
C HIS A 178 21.29 14.12 16.85
N THR A 179 20.77 14.95 15.96
CA THR A 179 20.94 16.41 16.05
C THR A 179 19.58 17.06 16.24
N PRO A 180 19.42 18.03 17.15
CA PRO A 180 18.15 18.72 17.35
C PRO A 180 17.74 19.47 16.07
N PHE A 181 16.44 19.68 15.89
CA PHE A 181 15.90 20.60 14.91
C PHE A 181 15.20 21.76 15.66
N PHE A 182 15.15 22.89 15.02
CA PHE A 182 14.62 24.13 15.60
C PHE A 182 13.36 24.56 14.86
N SER A 183 12.64 25.51 15.44
CA SER A 183 11.48 26.15 14.80
C SER A 183 11.77 26.52 13.33
N ASN A 184 10.78 26.36 12.48
CA ASN A 184 10.89 26.52 11.03
C ASN A 184 11.77 25.47 10.31
N TYR A 185 12.08 24.34 10.95
CA TYR A 185 12.68 23.22 10.25
C TYR A 185 11.73 22.71 9.16
N ARG A 186 12.27 22.43 7.98
CA ARG A 186 11.52 21.99 6.81
C ARG A 186 11.95 20.57 6.41
N PRO A 187 11.41 19.54 7.07
CA PRO A 187 11.68 18.18 6.67
C PRO A 187 10.95 17.81 5.37
N GLN A 188 11.35 16.70 4.79
CA GLN A 188 10.59 16.07 3.73
C GLN A 188 9.47 15.23 4.36
N PHE A 189 8.23 15.44 3.90
CA PHE A 189 7.08 14.68 4.34
C PHE A 189 6.63 13.72 3.25
N TYR A 190 6.27 12.52 3.64
CA TYR A 190 5.62 11.54 2.78
C TYR A 190 4.17 11.40 3.19
N PHE A 191 3.26 11.68 2.26
CA PHE A 191 1.84 11.43 2.42
C PHE A 191 1.40 10.45 1.35
N ARG A 192 1.04 9.23 1.76
CA ARG A 192 0.64 8.17 0.84
C ARG A 192 1.67 7.92 -0.26
N THR A 193 1.45 8.49 -1.44
CA THR A 193 2.21 8.19 -2.67
C THR A 193 3.17 9.30 -3.09
N VAL A 194 3.16 10.45 -2.41
CA VAL A 194 3.99 11.61 -2.77
C VAL A 194 4.77 12.18 -1.59
N SER A 195 5.88 12.79 -1.95
CA SER A 195 6.78 13.48 -1.05
C SER A 195 6.64 15.01 -1.21
N TYR A 196 6.49 15.70 -0.09
CA TYR A 196 6.40 17.16 -0.03
C TYR A 196 7.57 17.75 0.75
N THR A 197 8.18 18.81 0.20
CA THR A 197 9.34 19.49 0.83
C THR A 197 9.02 20.89 1.33
N HIS A 198 7.81 21.40 1.10
CA HIS A 198 7.43 22.79 1.36
C HIS A 198 6.27 22.98 2.36
N LEU A 199 5.94 21.95 3.12
CA LEU A 199 4.99 22.09 4.23
C LEU A 199 5.63 22.97 5.31
N ARG A 200 4.88 23.97 5.78
CA ARG A 200 5.26 24.80 6.92
C ARG A 200 4.56 24.24 8.16
N ALA A 201 5.35 23.85 9.16
CA ALA A 201 4.83 23.72 10.51
C ALA A 201 4.61 25.14 11.07
N HIS A 202 3.38 25.46 11.43
CA HIS A 202 3.09 26.64 12.24
C HIS A 202 3.06 26.16 13.69
N GLU A 203 3.96 26.70 14.51
CA GLU A 203 3.84 26.56 15.97
C GLU A 203 2.71 27.48 16.43
N THR A 204 1.77 26.93 17.17
CA THR A 204 0.78 27.67 17.99
C THR A 204 1.37 28.01 19.33
#